data_f61470b392a6ebfc67c26f236c3470e1
#
_entry.id   f61470b392a6ebfc67c26f236c3470e1
#
_cell.length_a   1.000
_cell.length_b   1.000
_cell.length_c   1.000
_cell.angle_alpha   90.00
_cell.angle_beta   90.00
_cell.angle_gamma   90.00
#
_symmetry.space_group_name_H-M   'P 1'
#
loop_
_entity.id
_entity.type
_entity.pdbx_description
1 polymer ?
#
loop_
_entity_poly.entity_id
_entity_poly.type
_entity_poly.pdbx_seq_one_letter_code
_entity_poly.pdbx_strand_id
1 'polypeptide(L)'
;MMVTEAKKALAEIGMDIVVTDLSDATALWDGIRARQVDMWCAAWSATPDPDMYQVYYADVADFNGDMGNGFNPQGGPDQGNSSYMYCIADEELDNMIMEARKSLDQSYRKTLYKACLDTIVDWATEVPVYQRQNAIIFSTERVKMETVLPDITTFYGWLNGIENMELN
;
A
#
# COMPACT_ATOMS: atom_id res chain seq x y z
N MET A 1 -1.01 -20.01 -6.54
CA MET A 1 -1.72 -19.92 -7.85
C MET A 1 -1.29 -18.68 -8.63
N MET A 2 -1.47 -17.46 -8.13
CA MET A 2 -1.07 -16.22 -8.84
C MET A 2 0.41 -16.17 -9.24
N VAL A 3 1.32 -16.33 -8.28
CA VAL A 3 2.78 -16.33 -8.53
C VAL A 3 3.21 -17.42 -9.49
N THR A 4 2.54 -18.58 -9.47
CA THR A 4 2.82 -19.70 -10.38
C THR A 4 2.46 -19.36 -11.83
N GLU A 5 1.36 -18.65 -12.03
CA GLU A 5 0.98 -18.19 -13.38
C GLU A 5 1.89 -17.06 -13.87
N ALA A 6 2.27 -16.12 -12.98
CA ALA A 6 3.25 -15.09 -13.30
C ALA A 6 4.59 -15.71 -13.72
N LYS A 7 5.09 -16.72 -12.99
CA LYS A 7 6.31 -17.45 -13.36
C LYS A 7 6.25 -18.03 -14.78
N LYS A 8 5.11 -18.62 -15.16
CA LYS A 8 4.95 -19.19 -16.51
C LYS A 8 4.98 -18.10 -17.59
N ALA A 9 4.23 -17.02 -17.36
CA ALA A 9 4.17 -15.92 -18.34
C ALA A 9 5.53 -15.23 -18.50
N LEU A 10 6.27 -15.02 -17.41
CA LEU A 10 7.60 -14.42 -17.44
C LEU A 10 8.64 -15.31 -18.11
N ALA A 11 8.50 -16.64 -18.01
CA ALA A 11 9.38 -17.60 -18.71
C ALA A 11 9.24 -17.46 -20.24
N GLU A 12 8.07 -17.10 -20.76
CA GLU A 12 7.85 -16.89 -22.20
C GLU A 12 8.68 -15.73 -22.78
N ILE A 13 9.04 -14.77 -21.94
CA ILE A 13 9.89 -13.63 -22.31
C ILE A 13 11.35 -13.79 -21.84
N GLY A 14 11.72 -14.99 -21.40
CA GLY A 14 13.09 -15.32 -21.01
C GLY A 14 13.45 -15.00 -19.57
N MET A 15 12.50 -14.71 -18.70
CA MET A 15 12.72 -14.47 -17.27
C MET A 15 12.47 -15.77 -16.48
N ASP A 16 13.53 -16.34 -15.89
CA ASP A 16 13.39 -17.49 -15.00
C ASP A 16 13.21 -17.03 -13.54
N ILE A 17 12.06 -17.29 -12.99
CA ILE A 17 11.68 -16.87 -11.64
C ILE A 17 11.80 -18.04 -10.66
N VAL A 18 12.60 -17.86 -9.62
CA VAL A 18 12.65 -18.79 -8.48
C VAL A 18 11.63 -18.33 -7.46
N VAL A 19 10.62 -19.16 -7.22
CA VAL A 19 9.57 -18.86 -6.22
C VAL A 19 9.98 -19.45 -4.88
N THR A 20 10.11 -18.61 -3.89
CA THR A 20 10.29 -18.99 -2.49
C THR A 20 9.01 -18.72 -1.73
N ASP A 21 8.39 -19.74 -1.16
CA ASP A 21 7.21 -19.60 -0.32
C ASP A 21 7.66 -19.31 1.12
N LEU A 22 7.50 -18.08 1.54
CA LEU A 22 7.75 -17.62 2.89
C LEU A 22 6.40 -17.50 3.61
N SER A 23 5.97 -18.60 4.24
CA SER A 23 4.72 -18.64 5.01
C SER A 23 4.79 -17.79 6.29
N ASP A 24 5.99 -17.48 6.77
CA ASP A 24 6.22 -16.55 7.87
C ASP A 24 6.36 -15.12 7.34
N ALA A 25 5.38 -14.27 7.69
CA ALA A 25 5.38 -12.87 7.30
C ALA A 25 6.61 -12.11 7.82
N THR A 26 7.13 -12.45 8.99
CA THR A 26 8.34 -11.82 9.54
C THR A 26 9.54 -12.09 8.64
N ALA A 27 9.72 -13.35 8.24
CA ALA A 27 10.81 -13.73 7.35
C ALA A 27 10.72 -13.02 5.97
N LEU A 28 9.51 -12.83 5.46
CA LEU A 28 9.30 -12.05 4.22
C LEU A 28 9.76 -10.60 4.39
N TRP A 29 9.29 -9.93 5.44
CA TRP A 29 9.65 -8.54 5.68
C TRP A 29 11.14 -8.33 5.96
N ASP A 30 11.76 -9.25 6.68
CA ASP A 30 13.21 -9.23 6.93
C ASP A 30 14.00 -9.44 5.62
N GLY A 31 13.54 -10.34 4.76
CA GLY A 31 14.14 -10.55 3.44
C GLY A 31 14.03 -9.32 2.53
N ILE A 32 12.88 -8.63 2.55
CA ILE A 32 12.69 -7.39 1.80
C ILE A 32 13.63 -6.28 2.33
N ARG A 33 13.68 -6.09 3.65
CA ARG A 33 14.57 -5.09 4.28
C ARG A 33 16.04 -5.38 4.03
N ALA A 34 16.41 -6.66 4.04
CA ALA A 34 17.78 -7.10 3.77
C ALA A 34 18.12 -7.15 2.26
N ARG A 35 17.19 -6.80 1.38
CA ARG A 35 17.36 -6.83 -0.07
C ARG A 35 17.74 -8.20 -0.61
N GLN A 36 17.18 -9.24 -0.03
CA GLN A 36 17.43 -10.63 -0.41
C GLN A 36 16.41 -11.18 -1.40
N VAL A 37 15.42 -10.38 -1.79
CA VAL A 37 14.38 -10.74 -2.75
C VAL A 37 14.29 -9.66 -3.82
N ASP A 38 14.23 -10.09 -5.08
CA ASP A 38 14.12 -9.18 -6.23
C ASP A 38 12.66 -8.75 -6.48
N MET A 39 11.72 -9.64 -6.21
CA MET A 39 10.28 -9.41 -6.32
C MET A 39 9.56 -10.08 -5.16
N TRP A 40 8.48 -9.48 -4.71
CA TRP A 40 7.69 -10.02 -3.62
C TRP A 40 6.20 -9.78 -3.84
N CYS A 41 5.37 -10.58 -3.19
CA CYS A 41 3.91 -10.49 -3.25
C CYS A 41 3.37 -10.41 -1.84
N ALA A 42 2.67 -9.33 -1.54
CA ALA A 42 2.03 -9.12 -0.25
C ALA A 42 0.72 -8.35 -0.40
N ALA A 43 0.07 -8.05 0.71
CA ALA A 43 -1.14 -7.24 0.74
C ALA A 43 -0.96 -6.10 1.74
N TRP A 44 -1.48 -4.94 1.37
CA TRP A 44 -1.54 -3.77 2.22
C TRP A 44 -2.92 -3.62 2.85
N SER A 45 -2.94 -3.16 4.09
CA SER A 45 -4.14 -2.62 4.72
C SER A 45 -4.07 -1.11 4.63
N ALA A 46 -5.01 -0.52 3.89
CA ALA A 46 -5.07 0.93 3.76
C ALA A 46 -5.60 1.59 5.03
N THR A 47 -5.20 2.83 5.26
CA THR A 47 -5.68 3.70 6.32
C THR A 47 -6.71 4.70 5.77
N PRO A 48 -7.55 5.33 6.61
CA PRO A 48 -8.49 6.36 6.16
C PRO A 48 -7.81 7.57 5.49
N ASP A 49 -6.63 7.96 5.98
CA ASP A 49 -5.81 8.99 5.33
C ASP A 49 -4.92 8.34 4.27
N PRO A 50 -4.90 8.86 3.03
CA PRO A 50 -4.09 8.34 1.94
C PRO A 50 -2.61 8.75 2.04
N ASP A 51 -2.08 8.92 3.24
CA ASP A 51 -0.68 9.30 3.48
C ASP A 51 0.28 8.27 2.87
N MET A 52 1.12 8.71 1.97
CA MET A 52 2.08 7.88 1.24
C MET A 52 3.47 7.85 1.88
N TYR A 53 3.69 8.57 2.96
CA TYR A 53 4.99 8.72 3.59
C TYR A 53 5.61 7.37 4.00
N GLN A 54 4.85 6.54 4.68
CA GLN A 54 5.36 5.27 5.22
C GLN A 54 5.92 4.33 4.14
N VAL A 55 5.35 4.38 2.94
CA VAL A 55 5.64 3.39 1.89
C VAL A 55 6.55 3.96 0.80
N TYR A 56 6.39 5.24 0.45
CA TYR A 56 7.00 5.80 -0.75
C TYR A 56 7.98 6.95 -0.49
N TYR A 57 8.03 7.53 0.71
CA TYR A 57 8.98 8.60 1.01
C TYR A 57 10.39 8.03 1.17
N ALA A 58 11.33 8.48 0.37
CA ALA A 58 12.69 7.92 0.31
C ALA A 58 13.77 8.80 0.96
N ASP A 59 13.45 10.08 1.26
CA ASP A 59 14.42 11.06 1.77
C ASP A 59 15.64 11.24 0.86
N VAL A 60 15.35 11.41 -0.42
CA VAL A 60 16.38 11.47 -1.47
C VAL A 60 17.32 12.67 -1.26
N ALA A 61 16.82 13.79 -0.71
CA ALA A 61 17.60 14.99 -0.45
C ALA A 61 18.76 14.76 0.55
N ASP A 62 18.55 13.87 1.52
CA ASP A 62 19.56 13.50 2.52
C ASP A 62 20.35 12.25 2.15
N PHE A 63 20.13 11.74 0.94
CA PHE A 63 20.79 10.55 0.45
C PHE A 63 22.28 10.76 0.21
N ASN A 64 23.13 9.95 0.80
CA ASN A 64 24.58 10.07 0.75
C ASN A 64 25.25 9.40 -0.45
N GLY A 65 24.48 8.90 -1.41
CA GLY A 65 24.99 8.24 -2.63
C GLY A 65 25.20 6.74 -2.50
N ASP A 66 24.95 6.12 -1.37
CA ASP A 66 25.06 4.67 -1.19
C ASP A 66 23.77 3.93 -1.58
N MET A 67 23.64 3.64 -2.86
CA MET A 67 22.52 2.86 -3.40
C MET A 67 22.54 1.38 -2.98
N GLY A 68 23.64 0.89 -2.44
CA GLY A 68 23.81 -0.51 -2.10
C GLY A 68 22.91 -0.99 -0.97
N ASN A 69 22.57 -0.09 -0.05
CA ASN A 69 21.76 -0.38 1.13
C ASN A 69 20.33 0.19 1.06
N GLY A 70 19.92 0.68 -0.10
CA GLY A 70 18.63 1.36 -0.28
C GLY A 70 18.75 2.87 -0.18
N PHE A 71 17.67 3.55 -0.54
CA PHE A 71 17.68 5.01 -0.68
C PHE A 71 17.79 5.73 0.65
N ASN A 72 17.28 5.17 1.70
CA ASN A 72 17.45 5.71 3.04
C ASN A 72 17.91 4.59 3.97
N PRO A 73 19.23 4.37 4.09
CA PRO A 73 19.76 3.37 5.00
C PRO A 73 19.46 3.68 6.48
N GLN A 74 19.18 4.94 6.81
CA GLN A 74 18.72 5.37 8.13
C GLN A 74 17.20 5.39 8.24
N GLY A 75 16.47 5.25 7.14
CA GLY A 75 15.02 5.08 7.13
C GLY A 75 14.62 3.73 7.72
N GLY A 76 15.18 3.43 8.85
CA GLY A 76 14.86 2.24 9.62
C GLY A 76 13.55 2.39 10.38
N PRO A 77 13.17 1.38 11.15
CA PRO A 77 11.96 1.35 11.96
C PRO A 77 11.79 2.57 12.86
N ASP A 78 12.88 3.18 13.27
CA ASP A 78 12.90 4.33 14.18
C ASP A 78 12.39 5.62 13.52
N GLN A 79 12.37 5.69 12.18
CA GLN A 79 11.82 6.84 11.46
C GLN A 79 10.41 6.59 10.89
N GLY A 80 9.85 5.43 11.13
CA GLY A 80 8.49 5.07 10.71
C GLY A 80 8.31 4.96 9.19
N ASN A 81 9.41 4.91 8.45
CA ASN A 81 9.46 4.94 7.02
C ASN A 81 10.02 3.60 6.49
N SER A 82 9.31 2.99 5.56
CA SER A 82 9.68 1.74 4.90
C SER A 82 9.83 1.92 3.39
N SER A 83 9.91 3.13 2.93
CA SER A 83 9.89 3.56 1.52
C SER A 83 10.93 2.88 0.65
N TYR A 84 12.07 2.55 1.23
CA TYR A 84 13.11 1.81 0.53
C TYR A 84 12.66 0.44 0.00
N MET A 85 11.50 -0.06 0.36
CA MET A 85 10.97 -1.33 -0.14
C MET A 85 10.74 -1.31 -1.65
N TYR A 86 10.32 -0.18 -2.18
CA TYR A 86 10.05 -0.02 -3.62
C TYR A 86 11.24 0.56 -4.39
N CYS A 87 12.27 1.02 -3.71
CA CYS A 87 13.46 1.61 -4.32
C CYS A 87 13.17 2.79 -5.26
N ILE A 88 12.11 3.54 -5.00
CA ILE A 88 11.82 4.78 -5.73
C ILE A 88 12.70 5.90 -5.16
N ALA A 89 13.54 6.49 -6.01
CA ALA A 89 14.36 7.64 -5.66
C ALA A 89 13.91 8.85 -6.49
N ASP A 90 12.98 9.62 -5.95
CA ASP A 90 12.38 10.75 -6.63
C ASP A 90 12.15 11.89 -5.63
N GLU A 91 12.97 12.94 -5.75
CA GLU A 91 12.90 14.08 -4.85
C GLU A 91 11.60 14.87 -5.01
N GLU A 92 11.02 14.90 -6.21
CA GLU A 92 9.75 15.56 -6.44
C GLU A 92 8.61 14.81 -5.76
N LEU A 93 8.63 13.48 -5.82
CA LEU A 93 7.69 12.63 -5.08
C LEU A 93 7.79 12.86 -3.57
N ASP A 94 9.00 12.88 -3.03
CA ASP A 94 9.23 13.14 -1.61
C ASP A 94 8.67 14.50 -1.19
N ASN A 95 8.94 15.55 -1.98
CA ASN A 95 8.42 16.89 -1.72
C ASN A 95 6.90 16.95 -1.76
N MET A 96 6.25 16.32 -2.76
CA MET A 96 4.79 16.25 -2.85
C MET A 96 4.16 15.53 -1.66
N ILE A 97 4.74 14.42 -1.22
CA ILE A 97 4.29 13.67 -0.04
C ILE A 97 4.35 14.57 1.21
N MET A 98 5.48 15.24 1.42
CA MET A 98 5.67 16.11 2.59
C MET A 98 4.78 17.36 2.56
N GLU A 99 4.52 17.93 1.40
CA GLU A 99 3.58 19.03 1.24
C GLU A 99 2.14 18.61 1.53
N ALA A 100 1.73 17.44 1.04
CA ALA A 100 0.40 16.91 1.32
C ALA A 100 0.16 16.68 2.82
N ARG A 101 1.18 16.24 3.55
CA ARG A 101 1.12 16.03 5.01
C ARG A 101 1.00 17.33 5.80
N LYS A 102 1.54 18.44 5.29
CA LYS A 102 1.51 19.76 5.96
C LYS A 102 0.18 20.51 5.73
N SER A 103 -0.58 20.13 4.73
CA SER A 103 -1.81 20.85 4.34
C SER A 103 -3.06 20.28 5.01
N LEU A 104 -3.98 21.17 5.41
CA LEU A 104 -5.33 20.83 5.84
C LEU A 104 -6.36 21.01 4.72
N ASP A 105 -5.97 21.58 3.58
CA ASP A 105 -6.84 21.72 2.41
C ASP A 105 -6.98 20.39 1.69
N GLN A 106 -8.15 19.79 1.78
CA GLN A 106 -8.44 18.48 1.19
C GLN A 106 -8.33 18.49 -0.35
N SER A 107 -8.70 19.59 -1.00
CA SER A 107 -8.63 19.70 -2.46
C SER A 107 -7.18 19.77 -2.93
N TYR A 108 -6.35 20.50 -2.22
CA TYR A 108 -4.92 20.58 -2.48
C TYR A 108 -4.23 19.24 -2.23
N ARG A 109 -4.49 18.60 -1.08
CA ARG A 109 -3.97 17.27 -0.77
C ARG A 109 -4.33 16.24 -1.83
N LYS A 110 -5.60 16.22 -2.28
CA LYS A 110 -6.06 15.32 -3.33
C LYS A 110 -5.30 15.53 -4.65
N THR A 111 -4.98 16.77 -5.00
CA THR A 111 -4.19 17.09 -6.18
C THR A 111 -2.77 16.55 -6.06
N LEU A 112 -2.13 16.77 -4.92
CA LEU A 112 -0.78 16.26 -4.65
C LEU A 112 -0.72 14.73 -4.66
N TYR A 113 -1.62 14.06 -3.96
CA TYR A 113 -1.63 12.59 -3.94
C TYR A 113 -1.95 11.98 -5.32
N LYS A 114 -2.73 12.68 -6.14
CA LYS A 114 -2.92 12.24 -7.53
C LYS A 114 -1.60 12.33 -8.32
N ALA A 115 -0.86 13.42 -8.19
CA ALA A 115 0.45 13.55 -8.83
C ALA A 115 1.44 12.50 -8.31
N CYS A 116 1.47 12.23 -7.00
CA CYS A 116 2.27 11.15 -6.44
C CYS A 116 1.94 9.79 -7.07
N LEU A 117 0.64 9.48 -7.25
CA LEU A 117 0.21 8.23 -7.90
C LEU A 117 0.69 8.16 -9.37
N ASP A 118 0.61 9.25 -10.10
CA ASP A 118 1.09 9.30 -11.48
C ASP A 118 2.60 8.98 -11.53
N THR A 119 3.42 9.57 -10.64
CA THR A 119 4.85 9.26 -10.51
C THR A 119 5.12 7.80 -10.12
N ILE A 120 4.38 7.26 -9.14
CA ILE A 120 4.55 5.86 -8.70
C ILE A 120 4.22 4.89 -9.84
N VAL A 121 3.19 5.18 -10.63
CA VAL A 121 2.82 4.36 -11.80
C VAL A 121 3.91 4.41 -12.86
N ASP A 122 4.51 5.57 -13.10
CA ASP A 122 5.60 5.73 -14.07
C ASP A 122 6.86 4.94 -13.67
N TRP A 123 7.14 4.83 -12.38
CA TRP A 123 8.20 3.96 -11.87
C TRP A 123 7.93 2.47 -12.04
N ALA A 124 6.67 2.07 -12.21
CA ALA A 124 6.23 0.69 -12.45
C ALA A 124 6.78 -0.34 -11.44
N THR A 125 6.97 0.07 -10.20
CA THR A 125 7.53 -0.78 -9.12
C THR A 125 6.50 -1.71 -8.50
N GLU A 126 5.22 -1.48 -8.75
CA GLU A 126 4.12 -2.23 -8.17
C GLU A 126 3.09 -2.62 -9.24
N VAL A 127 2.63 -3.86 -9.18
CA VAL A 127 1.56 -4.38 -10.04
C VAL A 127 0.35 -4.70 -9.16
N PRO A 128 -0.69 -3.83 -9.13
CA PRO A 128 -1.92 -4.12 -8.41
C PRO A 128 -2.64 -5.32 -9.03
N VAL A 129 -2.96 -6.33 -8.23
CA VAL A 129 -3.57 -7.57 -8.74
C VAL A 129 -5.05 -7.65 -8.41
N TYR A 130 -5.44 -7.41 -7.16
CA TYR A 130 -6.84 -7.39 -6.73
C TYR A 130 -7.01 -6.63 -5.41
N GLN A 131 -8.21 -6.15 -5.20
CA GLN A 131 -8.65 -5.61 -3.92
C GLN A 131 -9.68 -6.56 -3.30
N ARG A 132 -9.51 -6.90 -2.02
CA ARG A 132 -10.46 -7.72 -1.29
C ARG A 132 -11.78 -6.96 -1.13
N GLN A 133 -12.88 -7.64 -1.41
CA GLN A 133 -14.21 -7.16 -1.05
C GLN A 133 -14.61 -7.76 0.31
N ASN A 134 -15.12 -6.93 1.19
CA ASN A 134 -15.73 -7.38 2.43
C ASN A 134 -17.24 -7.48 2.22
N ALA A 135 -17.82 -8.53 2.76
CA ALA A 135 -19.27 -8.72 2.79
C ALA A 135 -19.75 -8.78 4.24
N ILE A 136 -20.89 -8.17 4.50
CA ILE A 136 -21.57 -8.25 5.78
C ILE A 136 -22.94 -8.86 5.53
N ILE A 137 -23.30 -9.85 6.32
CA ILE A 137 -24.55 -10.59 6.18
C ILE A 137 -25.45 -10.22 7.35
N PHE A 138 -26.63 -9.72 7.05
CA PHE A 138 -27.68 -9.42 8.01
C PHE A 138 -28.86 -10.35 7.85
N SER A 139 -29.56 -10.64 8.94
CA SER A 139 -30.87 -11.28 8.89
C SER A 139 -31.95 -10.25 8.53
N THR A 140 -32.51 -10.36 7.35
CA THR A 140 -33.60 -9.49 6.88
C THR A 140 -34.91 -9.66 7.67
N GLU A 141 -35.05 -10.76 8.42
CA GLU A 141 -36.17 -10.95 9.31
C GLU A 141 -36.03 -10.19 10.63
N ARG A 142 -34.78 -9.93 11.03
CA ARG A 142 -34.47 -9.31 12.33
C ARG A 142 -34.08 -7.85 12.24
N VAL A 143 -33.53 -7.43 11.11
CA VAL A 143 -32.99 -6.09 10.91
C VAL A 143 -33.81 -5.36 9.86
N LYS A 144 -34.22 -4.15 10.17
CA LYS A 144 -34.82 -3.24 9.20
C LYS A 144 -33.73 -2.77 8.23
N MET A 145 -33.68 -3.37 7.04
CA MET A 145 -32.60 -3.14 6.09
C MET A 145 -32.46 -1.69 5.63
N GLU A 146 -33.54 -0.92 5.66
CA GLU A 146 -33.54 0.52 5.38
C GLU A 146 -32.77 1.36 6.40
N THR A 147 -32.51 0.80 7.59
CA THR A 147 -31.75 1.45 8.65
C THR A 147 -30.26 1.07 8.65
N VAL A 148 -29.88 0.13 7.81
CA VAL A 148 -28.47 -0.25 7.62
C VAL A 148 -27.76 0.81 6.80
N LEU A 149 -26.57 1.20 7.25
CA LEU A 149 -25.74 2.17 6.53
C LEU A 149 -25.48 1.71 5.09
N PRO A 150 -25.88 2.49 4.06
CA PRO A 150 -25.79 2.05 2.66
C PRO A 150 -24.36 2.05 2.12
N ASP A 151 -23.51 2.97 2.60
CA ASP A 151 -22.19 3.24 2.05
C ASP A 151 -21.09 2.66 2.94
N ILE A 152 -21.06 1.33 3.02
CA ILE A 152 -20.01 0.62 3.76
C ILE A 152 -18.74 0.57 2.90
N THR A 153 -17.65 1.11 3.45
CA THR A 153 -16.33 1.09 2.82
C THR A 153 -15.35 0.25 3.66
N THR A 154 -14.13 0.09 3.17
CA THR A 154 -13.04 -0.54 3.94
C THR A 154 -12.71 0.24 5.22
N PHE A 155 -12.97 1.54 5.24
CA PHE A 155 -12.65 2.45 6.34
C PHE A 155 -13.86 2.80 7.19
N TYR A 156 -15.04 2.78 6.61
CA TYR A 156 -16.30 3.12 7.25
C TYR A 156 -17.21 1.90 7.22
N GLY A 157 -17.11 1.09 8.28
CA GLY A 157 -17.86 -0.15 8.41
C GLY A 157 -19.26 0.07 8.97
N TRP A 158 -20.08 -0.97 8.94
CA TRP A 158 -21.45 -0.96 9.43
C TRP A 158 -21.57 -0.56 10.92
N LEU A 159 -20.54 -0.85 11.72
CA LEU A 159 -20.50 -0.47 13.13
C LEU A 159 -20.52 1.06 13.36
N ASN A 160 -20.09 1.85 12.38
CA ASN A 160 -20.11 3.31 12.50
C ASN A 160 -21.50 3.92 12.44
N GLY A 161 -22.50 3.16 12.05
CA GLY A 161 -23.90 3.56 12.03
C GLY A 161 -24.80 2.65 12.86
N ILE A 162 -24.23 1.86 13.78
CA ILE A 162 -24.98 0.86 14.53
C ILE A 162 -26.09 1.49 15.39
N GLU A 163 -25.90 2.72 15.84
CA GLU A 163 -26.90 3.47 16.64
C GLU A 163 -28.16 3.82 15.83
N ASN A 164 -28.09 3.78 14.51
CA ASN A 164 -29.21 4.05 13.62
C ASN A 164 -29.94 2.77 13.17
N MET A 165 -29.35 1.60 13.47
CA MET A 165 -29.94 0.32 13.08
C MET A 165 -31.08 -0.05 14.00
N GLU A 166 -32.21 -0.45 13.40
CA GLU A 166 -33.39 -0.91 14.11
C GLU A 166 -33.65 -2.40 13.86
N LEU A 167 -34.26 -3.03 14.85
CA LEU A 167 -34.78 -4.38 14.73
C LEU A 167 -36.26 -4.35 14.30
N ASN A 168 -36.66 -5.38 13.55
CA ASN A 168 -38.07 -5.62 13.22
C ASN A 168 -38.89 -6.00 14.44
#